data_48576ff852dc8f721a0a2e2fdd164876
#
_entry.id   48576ff852dc8f721a0a2e2fdd164876
#
_cell.length_a   1.000
_cell.length_b   1.000
_cell.length_c   1.000
_cell.angle_alpha   90.00
_cell.angle_beta   90.00
_cell.angle_gamma   90.00
#
_symmetry.space_group_name_H-M   'P 1'
#
loop_
_entity.id
_entity.type
_entity.pdbx_description
1 polymer ?
#
loop_
_entity_poly.entity_id
_entity_poly.type
_entity_poly.pdbx_seq_one_letter_code
_entity_poly.pdbx_strand_id
1 'polypeptide(L)'
;MNRHIVPALALAAACTTVGACSTNQDTEDNPATGVSASPTVDKGPVDPHTTVVDDTAAPQGYSMDSINQMIQDQEAENPGINQDMVSMAQEVTADPAECAALTPTGVTYISKIVQNPDAIAARDFTNESTDATLSVAVSSDPQLLNHPRDVSVCESITRAHAGGSTSYTAAPMELRVDGADSVTAAEVTLTQSSSPLSGDNGSVSRIAYVEIDGATYTVSGSPEVAPEEFTRMVQAQAEKIRQR
;
A
#
# COMPACT_ATOMS: atom_id res chain seq x y z
N MET A 1 -47.94 13.37 -2.78
CA MET A 1 -48.84 12.24 -3.08
C MET A 1 -48.26 11.53 -4.31
N ASN A 2 -47.63 10.41 -4.15
CA ASN A 2 -47.66 9.20 -4.97
C ASN A 2 -46.57 8.26 -4.45
N ARG A 3 -47.06 7.23 -3.77
CA ARG A 3 -46.28 6.06 -3.33
C ARG A 3 -46.17 5.11 -4.53
N HIS A 4 -44.97 4.63 -4.88
CA HIS A 4 -44.82 3.42 -5.66
C HIS A 4 -44.08 2.37 -4.82
N ILE A 5 -44.83 1.29 -4.63
CA ILE A 5 -44.49 0.04 -3.95
C ILE A 5 -43.64 -0.80 -4.90
N VAL A 6 -42.55 -1.35 -4.40
CA VAL A 6 -41.72 -2.35 -5.11
C VAL A 6 -41.99 -3.71 -4.46
N PRO A 7 -42.29 -4.77 -5.21
CA PRO A 7 -42.48 -6.10 -4.67
C PRO A 7 -41.13 -6.85 -4.52
N ALA A 8 -41.02 -7.51 -3.38
CA ALA A 8 -39.97 -8.49 -3.07
C ALA A 8 -40.18 -9.78 -3.89
N LEU A 9 -39.10 -10.28 -4.49
CA LEU A 9 -39.04 -11.63 -5.04
C LEU A 9 -38.18 -12.50 -4.14
N ALA A 10 -38.83 -13.44 -3.46
CA ALA A 10 -38.18 -14.54 -2.76
C ALA A 10 -37.92 -15.67 -3.76
N LEU A 11 -36.72 -16.22 -3.77
CA LEU A 11 -36.42 -17.49 -4.46
C LEU A 11 -35.87 -18.49 -3.45
N ALA A 12 -36.56 -19.59 -3.37
CA ALA A 12 -36.38 -20.66 -2.41
C ALA A 12 -35.24 -21.62 -2.83
N ALA A 13 -34.60 -22.17 -1.82
CA ALA A 13 -33.61 -23.22 -1.88
C ALA A 13 -34.20 -24.58 -2.32
N ALA A 14 -33.44 -25.37 -3.01
CA ALA A 14 -33.65 -26.82 -3.12
C ALA A 14 -32.34 -27.56 -2.83
N CYS A 15 -32.29 -28.20 -1.68
CA CYS A 15 -31.32 -29.23 -1.36
C CYS A 15 -31.70 -30.55 -2.09
N THR A 16 -30.72 -31.17 -2.73
CA THR A 16 -30.83 -32.62 -3.05
C THR A 16 -29.57 -33.34 -2.64
N THR A 17 -29.70 -34.13 -1.60
CA THR A 17 -28.78 -35.17 -1.18
C THR A 17 -29.00 -36.41 -2.02
N VAL A 18 -27.94 -37.00 -2.59
CA VAL A 18 -27.94 -38.41 -3.00
C VAL A 18 -26.62 -39.00 -2.56
N GLY A 19 -26.71 -39.90 -1.61
CA GLY A 19 -25.65 -40.84 -1.25
C GLY A 19 -25.69 -42.05 -2.15
N ALA A 20 -24.55 -42.63 -2.44
CA ALA A 20 -24.45 -44.03 -2.83
C ALA A 20 -23.07 -44.57 -2.41
N CYS A 21 -23.09 -45.54 -1.51
CA CYS A 21 -22.00 -46.47 -1.25
C CYS A 21 -21.84 -47.42 -2.43
N SER A 22 -20.62 -47.74 -2.81
CA SER A 22 -20.33 -49.03 -3.39
C SER A 22 -18.89 -49.48 -3.19
N THR A 23 -18.75 -50.70 -2.88
CA THR A 23 -17.68 -51.53 -2.33
C THR A 23 -16.68 -52.01 -3.39
N ASN A 24 -15.39 -52.19 -2.89
CA ASN A 24 -14.40 -53.26 -3.25
C ASN A 24 -13.93 -53.36 -4.70
N GLN A 25 -12.69 -53.54 -5.00
CA GLN A 25 -11.62 -54.41 -4.54
C GLN A 25 -10.35 -54.23 -5.39
N ASP A 26 -9.22 -54.51 -4.75
CA ASP A 26 -7.96 -55.07 -5.23
C ASP A 26 -6.87 -54.22 -5.89
N THR A 27 -5.82 -54.10 -5.08
CA THR A 27 -4.37 -54.32 -5.33
C THR A 27 -3.74 -53.80 -6.61
N GLU A 28 -2.87 -52.75 -6.40
CA GLU A 28 -1.48 -52.87 -6.84
C GLU A 28 -0.62 -51.82 -6.12
N ASP A 29 0.46 -52.30 -5.52
CA ASP A 29 1.50 -51.55 -4.85
C ASP A 29 2.14 -50.49 -5.78
N ASN A 30 1.95 -49.22 -5.43
CA ASN A 30 2.82 -48.17 -5.92
C ASN A 30 3.24 -47.34 -4.71
N PRO A 31 4.53 -47.22 -4.38
CA PRO A 31 4.96 -46.35 -3.28
C PRO A 31 4.76 -44.90 -3.73
N ALA A 32 3.61 -44.35 -3.35
CA ALA A 32 3.37 -42.93 -3.44
C ALA A 32 4.39 -42.27 -2.51
N THR A 33 5.38 -41.63 -3.12
CA THR A 33 6.20 -40.62 -2.49
C THR A 33 5.25 -39.54 -1.92
N GLY A 34 4.94 -39.71 -0.64
CA GLY A 34 4.20 -38.70 0.12
C GLY A 34 5.00 -37.40 0.13
N VAL A 35 4.59 -36.47 -0.74
CA VAL A 35 4.98 -35.09 -0.56
C VAL A 35 4.32 -34.67 0.73
N SER A 36 5.10 -34.66 1.81
CA SER A 36 4.71 -34.10 3.08
C SER A 36 4.47 -32.62 2.85
N ALA A 37 3.21 -32.23 2.65
CA ALA A 37 2.82 -30.83 2.70
C ALA A 37 3.22 -30.36 4.12
N SER A 38 4.22 -29.50 4.19
CA SER A 38 4.52 -28.79 5.41
C SER A 38 3.24 -28.12 5.90
N PRO A 39 2.88 -28.23 7.18
CA PRO A 39 1.70 -27.56 7.68
C PRO A 39 1.87 -26.06 7.42
N THR A 40 0.97 -25.49 6.63
CA THR A 40 0.80 -24.04 6.51
C THR A 40 0.40 -23.56 7.89
N VAL A 41 1.33 -22.94 8.59
CA VAL A 41 1.04 -22.26 9.86
C VAL A 41 0.12 -21.11 9.47
N ASP A 42 -1.12 -21.12 9.94
CA ASP A 42 -2.00 -19.96 9.84
C ASP A 42 -1.42 -18.86 10.73
N LYS A 43 -0.82 -17.86 10.08
CA LYS A 43 -0.14 -16.76 10.77
C LYS A 43 -1.09 -15.72 11.38
N GLY A 44 -2.41 -15.93 11.22
CA GLY A 44 -3.42 -14.96 11.65
C GLY A 44 -3.40 -13.66 10.84
N PRO A 45 -4.29 -12.70 11.18
CA PRO A 45 -4.33 -11.40 10.50
C PRO A 45 -3.07 -10.58 10.75
N VAL A 46 -2.71 -9.74 9.77
CA VAL A 46 -1.59 -8.79 9.90
C VAL A 46 -1.98 -7.67 10.84
N ASP A 47 -1.16 -7.43 11.86
CA ASP A 47 -1.20 -6.19 12.63
C ASP A 47 -0.17 -5.22 12.03
N PRO A 48 -0.60 -4.12 11.38
CA PRO A 48 0.32 -3.22 10.70
C PRO A 48 1.32 -2.56 11.67
N HIS A 49 0.95 -2.31 12.92
CA HIS A 49 1.82 -1.64 13.90
C HIS A 49 3.00 -2.50 14.36
N THR A 50 2.85 -3.82 14.36
CA THR A 50 3.92 -4.76 14.71
C THR A 50 4.70 -5.24 13.50
N THR A 51 4.14 -5.13 12.29
CA THR A 51 4.72 -5.62 11.04
C THR A 51 5.36 -4.53 10.18
N VAL A 52 5.13 -3.25 10.46
CA VAL A 52 5.91 -2.17 9.82
C VAL A 52 7.36 -2.24 10.30
N VAL A 53 8.32 -1.98 9.40
CA VAL A 53 9.74 -1.92 9.74
C VAL A 53 10.01 -0.91 10.85
N ASP A 54 11.04 -1.18 11.63
CA ASP A 54 11.52 -0.32 12.72
C ASP A 54 12.88 0.30 12.37
N ASP A 55 13.51 0.97 13.32
CA ASP A 55 14.80 1.65 13.18
C ASP A 55 15.94 0.71 12.78
N THR A 56 15.83 -0.59 13.04
CA THR A 56 16.85 -1.58 12.63
C THR A 56 16.91 -1.79 11.11
N ALA A 57 15.85 -1.43 10.38
CA ALA A 57 15.81 -1.45 8.92
C ALA A 57 16.33 -0.16 8.28
N ALA A 58 16.58 0.89 9.08
CA ALA A 58 17.02 2.19 8.58
C ALA A 58 18.35 2.05 7.79
N PRO A 59 18.45 2.64 6.59
CA PRO A 59 19.74 2.73 5.91
C PRO A 59 20.73 3.57 6.72
N GLN A 60 22.02 3.41 6.46
CA GLN A 60 23.03 4.14 7.20
C GLN A 60 22.86 5.66 7.04
N GLY A 61 22.78 6.37 8.14
CA GLY A 61 22.63 7.84 8.17
C GLY A 61 21.17 8.31 8.17
N TYR A 62 20.21 7.38 8.20
CA TYR A 62 18.80 7.72 8.32
C TYR A 62 18.34 7.64 9.79
N SER A 63 17.50 8.59 10.19
CA SER A 63 16.67 8.51 11.40
C SER A 63 15.27 8.05 11.03
N MET A 64 14.57 7.41 11.98
CA MET A 64 13.21 6.92 11.78
C MET A 64 12.22 7.69 12.66
N ASP A 65 11.11 8.11 12.06
CA ASP A 65 9.96 8.70 12.74
C ASP A 65 8.69 7.87 12.54
N SER A 66 7.89 7.77 13.59
CA SER A 66 6.57 7.16 13.53
C SER A 66 5.54 8.19 13.10
N ILE A 67 4.98 8.05 11.89
CA ILE A 67 3.94 8.96 11.39
C ILE A 67 2.68 8.89 12.24
N ASN A 68 2.29 7.68 12.69
CA ASN A 68 1.14 7.53 13.58
C ASN A 68 1.32 8.29 14.90
N GLN A 69 2.53 8.26 15.49
CA GLN A 69 2.83 9.02 16.71
C GLN A 69 2.84 10.52 16.46
N MET A 70 3.48 10.96 15.37
CA MET A 70 3.52 12.37 14.98
C MET A 70 2.10 12.95 14.81
N ILE A 71 1.19 12.21 14.18
CA ILE A 71 -0.22 12.60 14.01
C ILE A 71 -0.90 12.76 15.38
N GLN A 72 -0.66 11.86 16.33
CA GLN A 72 -1.24 11.95 17.68
C GLN A 72 -0.69 13.15 18.45
N ASP A 73 0.61 13.39 18.37
CA ASP A 73 1.26 14.52 19.04
C ASP A 73 0.78 15.87 18.46
N GLN A 74 0.65 15.96 17.14
CA GLN A 74 0.12 17.18 16.49
C GLN A 74 -1.33 17.46 16.86
N GLU A 75 -2.19 16.44 16.95
CA GLU A 75 -3.58 16.60 17.39
C GLU A 75 -3.65 17.02 18.86
N ALA A 76 -2.74 16.51 19.71
CA ALA A 76 -2.69 16.91 21.12
C ALA A 76 -2.25 18.38 21.30
N GLU A 77 -1.34 18.86 20.45
CA GLU A 77 -0.86 20.24 20.47
C GLU A 77 -1.86 21.21 19.80
N ASN A 78 -2.50 20.79 18.72
CA ASN A 78 -3.42 21.58 17.91
C ASN A 78 -4.71 20.80 17.64
N PRO A 79 -5.66 20.77 18.58
CA PRO A 79 -6.91 20.02 18.42
C PRO A 79 -7.69 20.41 17.17
N GLY A 80 -8.03 19.42 16.34
CA GLY A 80 -8.74 19.60 15.07
C GLY A 80 -7.85 19.62 13.83
N ILE A 81 -6.50 19.64 13.97
CA ILE A 81 -5.58 19.67 12.84
C ILE A 81 -5.78 18.43 11.93
N ASN A 82 -6.08 17.28 12.51
CA ASN A 82 -6.33 16.07 11.76
C ASN A 82 -7.57 16.18 10.87
N GLN A 83 -8.63 16.84 11.35
CA GLN A 83 -9.83 17.09 10.54
C GLN A 83 -9.53 18.06 9.38
N ASP A 84 -8.72 19.06 9.61
CA ASP A 84 -8.28 19.99 8.57
C ASP A 84 -7.46 19.25 7.50
N MET A 85 -6.54 18.37 7.89
CA MET A 85 -5.77 17.53 6.96
C MET A 85 -6.67 16.62 6.12
N VAL A 86 -7.69 15.99 6.73
CA VAL A 86 -8.67 15.19 6.00
C VAL A 86 -9.44 16.04 4.98
N SER A 87 -9.86 17.24 5.36
CA SER A 87 -10.57 18.18 4.48
C SER A 87 -9.70 18.63 3.31
N MET A 88 -8.44 18.98 3.56
CA MET A 88 -7.48 19.34 2.51
C MET A 88 -7.21 18.17 1.55
N ALA A 89 -7.14 16.94 2.06
CA ALA A 89 -6.93 15.76 1.23
C ALA A 89 -8.07 15.52 0.23
N GLN A 90 -9.32 15.89 0.58
CA GLN A 90 -10.48 15.76 -0.29
C GLN A 90 -10.44 16.74 -1.48
N GLU A 91 -9.70 17.82 -1.38
CA GLU A 91 -9.51 18.80 -2.46
C GLU A 91 -8.41 18.37 -3.45
N VAL A 92 -7.61 17.35 -3.11
CA VAL A 92 -6.56 16.83 -3.98
C VAL A 92 -7.15 15.80 -4.92
N THR A 93 -7.04 16.06 -6.22
CA THR A 93 -7.49 15.14 -7.27
C THR A 93 -6.33 14.74 -8.18
N ALA A 94 -6.48 13.62 -8.87
CA ALA A 94 -5.55 13.18 -9.91
C ALA A 94 -6.33 12.83 -11.19
N ASP A 95 -5.70 13.05 -12.32
CA ASP A 95 -6.19 12.64 -13.64
C ASP A 95 -5.04 11.93 -14.38
N PRO A 96 -5.18 10.63 -14.68
CA PRO A 96 -6.29 9.73 -14.34
C PRO A 96 -6.42 9.47 -12.82
N ALA A 97 -7.66 9.29 -12.33
CA ALA A 97 -7.94 9.13 -10.89
C ALA A 97 -7.29 7.87 -10.29
N GLU A 98 -7.22 6.77 -11.04
CA GLU A 98 -6.57 5.53 -10.64
C GLU A 98 -5.06 5.67 -10.42
N CYS A 99 -4.44 6.71 -10.99
CA CYS A 99 -3.01 6.98 -10.86
C CYS A 99 -2.66 7.84 -9.64
N ALA A 100 -3.65 8.27 -8.86
CA ALA A 100 -3.44 9.10 -7.66
C ALA A 100 -2.45 8.48 -6.66
N ALA A 101 -2.44 7.15 -6.57
CA ALA A 101 -1.57 6.42 -5.67
C ALA A 101 -0.08 6.54 -6.03
N LEU A 102 0.26 6.72 -7.31
CA LEU A 102 1.66 6.86 -7.75
C LEU A 102 2.27 8.22 -7.39
N THR A 103 1.42 9.19 -7.07
CA THR A 103 1.85 10.55 -6.71
C THR A 103 1.27 10.98 -5.35
N PRO A 104 1.49 10.24 -4.25
CA PRO A 104 0.93 10.60 -2.95
C PRO A 104 1.43 11.98 -2.52
N THR A 105 0.55 12.76 -1.87
CA THR A 105 0.97 13.96 -1.15
C THR A 105 0.96 13.68 0.35
N GLY A 106 1.72 14.44 1.13
CA GLY A 106 1.71 14.32 2.59
C GLY A 106 0.29 14.36 3.16
N VAL A 107 -0.55 15.30 2.70
CA VAL A 107 -1.94 15.42 3.19
C VAL A 107 -2.81 14.21 2.82
N THR A 108 -2.70 13.66 1.61
CA THR A 108 -3.48 12.48 1.22
C THR A 108 -3.02 11.22 1.95
N TYR A 109 -1.73 11.13 2.25
CA TYR A 109 -1.14 10.04 3.01
C TYR A 109 -1.56 10.09 4.49
N ILE A 110 -1.37 11.24 5.15
CA ILE A 110 -1.76 11.46 6.54
C ILE A 110 -3.27 11.26 6.72
N SER A 111 -4.09 11.78 5.80
CA SER A 111 -5.55 11.62 5.84
C SER A 111 -5.98 10.14 5.89
N LYS A 112 -5.33 9.25 5.15
CA LYS A 112 -5.62 7.81 5.20
C LYS A 112 -5.32 7.22 6.58
N ILE A 113 -4.19 7.60 7.19
CA ILE A 113 -3.80 7.14 8.53
C ILE A 113 -4.76 7.67 9.59
N VAL A 114 -5.10 8.97 9.54
CA VAL A 114 -6.06 9.60 10.46
C VAL A 114 -7.41 8.89 10.45
N GLN A 115 -7.90 8.52 9.25
CA GLN A 115 -9.20 7.86 9.10
C GLN A 115 -9.17 6.37 9.46
N ASN A 116 -7.98 5.73 9.45
CA ASN A 116 -7.82 4.29 9.65
C ASN A 116 -6.61 3.99 10.56
N PRO A 117 -6.56 4.55 11.79
CA PRO A 117 -5.37 4.51 12.63
C PRO A 117 -4.95 3.09 13.04
N ASP A 118 -5.89 2.17 13.18
CA ASP A 118 -5.62 0.77 13.57
C ASP A 118 -5.29 -0.12 12.36
N ALA A 119 -5.68 0.30 11.15
CA ALA A 119 -5.49 -0.48 9.93
C ALA A 119 -4.27 -0.06 9.11
N ILE A 120 -3.64 1.07 9.42
CA ILE A 120 -2.44 1.57 8.74
C ILE A 120 -1.39 1.97 9.77
N ALA A 121 -0.19 1.43 9.62
CA ALA A 121 1.00 1.92 10.31
C ALA A 121 2.02 2.45 9.30
N ALA A 122 2.66 3.57 9.64
CA ALA A 122 3.61 4.22 8.76
C ALA A 122 4.85 4.74 9.48
N ARG A 123 5.97 4.72 8.75
CA ARG A 123 7.29 5.19 9.20
C ARG A 123 7.94 6.01 8.09
N ASP A 124 8.57 7.09 8.48
CA ASP A 124 9.49 7.84 7.63
C ASP A 124 10.93 7.63 8.10
N PHE A 125 11.81 7.47 7.14
CA PHE A 125 13.25 7.39 7.35
C PHE A 125 13.88 8.55 6.61
N THR A 126 14.54 9.46 7.35
CA THR A 126 15.08 10.70 6.79
C THR A 126 16.58 10.77 7.01
N ASN A 127 17.32 11.11 5.96
CA ASN A 127 18.74 11.43 6.01
C ASN A 127 18.90 12.94 5.90
N GLU A 128 19.12 13.61 7.03
CA GLU A 128 19.24 15.07 7.08
C GLU A 128 20.43 15.63 6.26
N SER A 129 21.43 14.79 5.99
CA SER A 129 22.61 15.26 5.24
C SER A 129 22.40 15.32 3.73
N THR A 130 21.41 14.60 3.21
CA THR A 130 21.09 14.48 1.78
C THR A 130 19.67 14.88 1.44
N ASP A 131 18.85 15.21 2.42
CA ASP A 131 17.39 15.42 2.31
C ASP A 131 16.63 14.21 1.74
N ALA A 132 17.26 13.02 1.77
CA ALA A 132 16.65 11.79 1.29
C ALA A 132 15.60 11.29 2.28
N THR A 133 14.42 10.92 1.78
CA THR A 133 13.31 10.39 2.58
C THR A 133 12.78 9.09 1.96
N LEU A 134 12.66 8.07 2.80
CA LEU A 134 11.94 6.82 2.50
C LEU A 134 10.72 6.75 3.42
N SER A 135 9.54 6.60 2.84
CA SER A 135 8.30 6.38 3.58
C SER A 135 7.82 4.96 3.39
N VAL A 136 7.45 4.29 4.46
CA VAL A 136 6.91 2.93 4.47
C VAL A 136 5.56 2.93 5.16
N ALA A 137 4.53 2.38 4.51
CA ALA A 137 3.26 2.10 5.15
C ALA A 137 2.84 0.66 4.94
N VAL A 138 2.26 0.06 5.98
CA VAL A 138 1.64 -1.27 5.95
C VAL A 138 0.16 -1.12 6.26
N SER A 139 -0.68 -1.83 5.53
CA SER A 139 -2.10 -1.93 5.80
C SER A 139 -2.56 -3.38 5.89
N SER A 140 -3.41 -3.66 6.88
CA SER A 140 -4.17 -4.92 6.99
C SER A 140 -5.36 -4.97 6.04
N ASP A 141 -5.78 -3.83 5.47
CA ASP A 141 -6.82 -3.73 4.46
C ASP A 141 -6.21 -3.27 3.12
N PRO A 142 -6.16 -4.15 2.11
CA PRO A 142 -5.59 -3.81 0.80
C PRO A 142 -6.27 -2.63 0.11
N GLN A 143 -7.55 -2.35 0.43
CA GLN A 143 -8.28 -1.24 -0.19
C GLN A 143 -7.77 0.13 0.25
N LEU A 144 -7.17 0.22 1.43
CA LEU A 144 -6.64 1.48 1.96
C LEU A 144 -5.36 1.93 1.23
N LEU A 145 -4.59 0.96 0.69
CA LEU A 145 -3.41 1.21 -0.14
C LEU A 145 -3.67 0.82 -1.61
N ASN A 146 -4.92 1.04 -2.08
CA ASN A 146 -5.28 0.76 -3.47
C ASN A 146 -4.40 1.54 -4.45
N HIS A 147 -3.94 0.86 -5.51
CA HIS A 147 -3.00 1.36 -6.50
C HIS A 147 -3.30 0.77 -7.88
N PRO A 148 -2.85 1.39 -8.99
CA PRO A 148 -3.02 0.83 -10.32
C PRO A 148 -2.26 -0.49 -10.44
N ARG A 149 -2.90 -1.50 -11.03
CA ARG A 149 -2.24 -2.79 -11.32
C ARG A 149 -1.31 -2.71 -12.52
N ASP A 150 -1.57 -1.77 -13.41
CA ASP A 150 -0.77 -1.50 -14.60
C ASP A 150 -0.33 -0.03 -14.60
N VAL A 151 0.97 0.20 -14.42
CA VAL A 151 1.55 1.54 -14.40
C VAL A 151 1.49 2.19 -15.78
N SER A 152 1.40 1.42 -16.87
CA SER A 152 1.40 1.96 -18.23
C SER A 152 0.19 2.85 -18.53
N VAL A 153 -0.92 2.69 -17.81
CA VAL A 153 -2.08 3.60 -17.92
C VAL A 153 -1.83 4.97 -17.29
N CYS A 154 -0.71 5.12 -16.57
CA CYS A 154 -0.33 6.31 -15.80
C CYS A 154 0.86 7.06 -16.42
N GLU A 155 1.11 6.93 -17.73
CA GLU A 155 2.22 7.62 -18.41
C GLU A 155 2.21 9.14 -18.21
N SER A 156 1.02 9.73 -18.02
CA SER A 156 0.86 11.16 -17.70
C SER A 156 -0.16 11.31 -16.59
N ILE A 157 0.24 12.00 -15.52
CA ILE A 157 -0.61 12.24 -14.36
C ILE A 157 -0.64 13.73 -14.09
N THR A 158 -1.83 14.30 -13.98
CA THR A 158 -2.01 15.68 -13.50
C THR A 158 -2.67 15.62 -12.12
N ARG A 159 -2.00 16.19 -11.13
CA ARG A 159 -2.55 16.35 -9.79
C ARG A 159 -2.98 17.81 -9.59
N ALA A 160 -4.24 18.01 -9.24
CA ALA A 160 -4.77 19.32 -8.86
C ALA A 160 -4.91 19.43 -7.33
N HIS A 161 -4.68 20.62 -6.81
CA HIS A 161 -4.82 20.99 -5.41
C HIS A 161 -5.17 22.49 -5.31
N ALA A 162 -5.54 22.98 -4.13
CA ALA A 162 -5.98 24.37 -3.93
C ALA A 162 -4.99 25.45 -4.44
N GLY A 163 -3.70 25.13 -4.48
CA GLY A 163 -2.63 26.06 -4.92
C GLY A 163 -2.25 25.95 -6.40
N GLY A 164 -2.91 25.07 -7.19
CA GLY A 164 -2.59 24.87 -8.61
C GLY A 164 -2.57 23.41 -9.04
N SER A 165 -1.71 23.09 -10.00
CA SER A 165 -1.55 21.73 -10.50
C SER A 165 -0.08 21.34 -10.65
N THR A 166 0.16 20.04 -10.57
CA THR A 166 1.47 19.43 -10.76
C THR A 166 1.32 18.27 -11.73
N SER A 167 2.20 18.19 -12.73
CA SER A 167 2.20 17.13 -13.72
C SER A 167 3.39 16.20 -13.53
N TYR A 168 3.13 14.91 -13.73
CA TYR A 168 4.11 13.84 -13.60
C TYR A 168 4.03 12.90 -14.79
N THR A 169 5.11 12.17 -15.03
CA THR A 169 5.10 10.95 -15.83
C THR A 169 5.46 9.77 -14.94
N ALA A 170 4.83 8.62 -15.15
CA ALA A 170 5.18 7.39 -14.47
C ALA A 170 5.65 6.34 -15.49
N ALA A 171 6.71 5.64 -15.13
CA ALA A 171 7.24 4.51 -15.89
C ALA A 171 7.30 3.27 -15.00
N PRO A 172 6.92 2.07 -15.51
CA PRO A 172 7.07 0.84 -14.75
C PRO A 172 8.53 0.60 -14.37
N MET A 173 8.76 0.16 -13.14
CA MET A 173 10.07 -0.26 -12.63
C MET A 173 10.06 -1.75 -12.36
N GLU A 174 11.07 -2.48 -12.85
CA GLU A 174 11.22 -3.90 -12.50
C GLU A 174 11.68 -4.04 -11.06
N LEU A 175 10.87 -4.67 -10.25
CA LEU A 175 11.17 -4.99 -8.85
C LEU A 175 10.68 -6.39 -8.53
N ARG A 176 11.53 -7.21 -7.94
CA ARG A 176 11.19 -8.55 -7.48
C ARG A 176 11.20 -8.61 -5.97
N VAL A 177 10.14 -9.14 -5.41
CA VAL A 177 9.99 -9.37 -3.96
C VAL A 177 9.63 -10.83 -3.75
N ASP A 178 10.48 -11.55 -3.05
CA ASP A 178 10.29 -12.99 -2.83
C ASP A 178 9.04 -13.23 -1.98
N GLY A 179 8.20 -14.14 -2.45
CA GLY A 179 6.95 -14.51 -1.77
C GLY A 179 5.82 -13.49 -1.88
N ALA A 180 5.98 -12.42 -2.65
CA ALA A 180 4.89 -11.48 -2.91
C ALA A 180 3.83 -12.09 -3.84
N ASP A 181 2.56 -11.81 -3.55
CA ASP A 181 1.42 -12.15 -4.39
C ASP A 181 1.34 -11.22 -5.60
N SER A 182 1.65 -9.94 -5.39
CA SER A 182 1.78 -8.95 -6.46
C SER A 182 2.78 -7.85 -6.10
N VAL A 183 3.42 -7.28 -7.13
CA VAL A 183 4.32 -6.12 -7.01
C VAL A 183 3.97 -5.14 -8.12
N THR A 184 3.68 -3.90 -7.75
CA THR A 184 3.56 -2.77 -8.66
C THR A 184 4.60 -1.72 -8.26
N ALA A 185 5.53 -1.40 -9.14
CA ALA A 185 6.56 -0.42 -8.87
C ALA A 185 6.72 0.56 -10.05
N ALA A 186 7.00 1.81 -9.73
CA ALA A 186 7.14 2.88 -10.70
C ALA A 186 8.24 3.88 -10.34
N GLU A 187 8.89 4.40 -11.37
CA GLU A 187 9.60 5.68 -11.32
C GLU A 187 8.63 6.78 -11.74
N VAL A 188 8.54 7.82 -10.91
CA VAL A 188 7.63 8.94 -11.11
C VAL A 188 8.45 10.22 -11.25
N THR A 189 8.38 10.82 -12.42
CA THR A 189 9.14 12.05 -12.75
C THR A 189 8.21 13.25 -12.66
N LEU A 190 8.60 14.25 -11.89
CA LEU A 190 7.97 15.56 -11.88
C LEU A 190 8.29 16.30 -13.18
N THR A 191 7.28 16.60 -14.00
CA THR A 191 7.47 17.25 -15.31
C THR A 191 7.15 18.74 -15.28
N GLN A 192 6.16 19.13 -14.49
CA GLN A 192 5.78 20.53 -14.33
C GLN A 192 5.11 20.76 -12.98
N SER A 193 5.45 21.84 -12.33
CA SER A 193 4.75 22.30 -11.13
C SER A 193 4.44 23.77 -11.20
N SER A 194 3.22 24.12 -10.81
CA SER A 194 2.83 25.52 -10.54
C SER A 194 3.10 25.94 -9.08
N SER A 195 3.51 24.98 -8.23
CA SER A 195 3.81 25.22 -6.82
C SER A 195 5.32 25.32 -6.58
N PRO A 196 5.81 26.36 -5.90
CA PRO A 196 7.23 26.47 -5.54
C PRO A 196 7.68 25.41 -4.51
N LEU A 197 6.73 24.66 -3.92
CA LEU A 197 7.00 23.62 -2.92
C LEU A 197 7.13 22.22 -3.52
N SER A 198 7.00 22.06 -4.83
CA SER A 198 6.91 20.74 -5.47
C SER A 198 8.23 20.17 -5.97
N GLY A 199 9.36 20.68 -5.54
CA GLY A 199 10.67 20.21 -6.00
C GLY A 199 11.02 20.68 -7.43
N ASP A 200 12.14 20.21 -7.93
CA ASP A 200 12.66 20.60 -9.24
C ASP A 200 12.06 19.74 -10.36
N ASN A 201 11.72 20.38 -11.49
CA ASN A 201 11.30 19.66 -12.69
C ASN A 201 12.39 18.67 -13.14
N GLY A 202 11.97 17.44 -13.46
CA GLY A 202 12.86 16.35 -13.81
C GLY A 202 13.32 15.50 -12.63
N SER A 203 12.94 15.84 -11.39
CA SER A 203 13.20 14.99 -10.24
C SER A 203 12.44 13.66 -10.34
N VAL A 204 13.08 12.55 -9.99
CA VAL A 204 12.55 11.20 -10.13
C VAL A 204 12.40 10.58 -8.74
N SER A 205 11.19 10.35 -8.33
CA SER A 205 10.84 9.58 -7.12
C SER A 205 10.55 8.13 -7.49
N ARG A 206 10.59 7.23 -6.50
CA ARG A 206 10.23 5.82 -6.67
C ARG A 206 9.11 5.44 -5.73
N ILE A 207 8.22 4.57 -6.21
CA ILE A 207 7.16 4.03 -5.38
C ILE A 207 6.95 2.55 -5.72
N ALA A 208 6.71 1.74 -4.68
CA ALA A 208 6.34 0.34 -4.82
C ALA A 208 5.15 0.02 -3.93
N TYR A 209 4.25 -0.79 -4.46
CA TYR A 209 3.15 -1.44 -3.74
C TYR A 209 3.35 -2.94 -3.81
N VAL A 210 3.26 -3.61 -2.70
CA VAL A 210 3.47 -5.06 -2.61
C VAL A 210 2.36 -5.68 -1.79
N GLU A 211 1.74 -6.71 -2.35
CA GLU A 211 0.79 -7.56 -1.63
C GLU A 211 1.50 -8.85 -1.24
N ILE A 212 1.44 -9.20 0.03
CA ILE A 212 2.11 -10.38 0.59
C ILE A 212 1.40 -10.86 1.85
N ASP A 213 1.12 -12.16 1.92
CA ASP A 213 0.53 -12.80 3.12
C ASP A 213 -0.73 -12.06 3.64
N GLY A 214 -1.57 -11.53 2.76
CA GLY A 214 -2.81 -10.82 3.10
C GLY A 214 -2.63 -9.39 3.59
N ALA A 215 -1.42 -8.84 3.55
CA ALA A 215 -1.14 -7.43 3.78
C ALA A 215 -0.83 -6.70 2.47
N THR A 216 -1.04 -5.40 2.45
CA THR A 216 -0.47 -4.52 1.43
C THR A 216 0.48 -3.54 2.11
N TYR A 217 1.65 -3.36 1.53
CA TYR A 217 2.53 -2.28 1.95
C TYR A 217 2.98 -1.43 0.76
N THR A 218 3.36 -0.20 1.06
CA THR A 218 3.98 0.71 0.10
C THR A 218 5.30 1.22 0.64
N VAL A 219 6.25 1.39 -0.26
CA VAL A 219 7.49 2.14 -0.01
C VAL A 219 7.56 3.25 -1.04
N SER A 220 7.81 4.48 -0.61
CA SER A 220 8.12 5.59 -1.50
C SER A 220 9.46 6.20 -1.12
N GLY A 221 10.23 6.60 -2.13
CA GLY A 221 11.53 7.24 -1.96
C GLY A 221 11.57 8.58 -2.68
N SER A 222 12.08 9.62 -2.01
CA SER A 222 12.36 10.92 -2.61
C SER A 222 13.44 10.80 -3.70
N PRO A 223 13.63 11.81 -4.56
CA PRO A 223 14.63 11.77 -5.63
C PRO A 223 16.06 11.51 -5.17
N GLU A 224 16.39 11.89 -3.94
CA GLU A 224 17.72 11.77 -3.33
C GLU A 224 18.01 10.34 -2.85
N VAL A 225 16.99 9.48 -2.76
CA VAL A 225 17.15 8.08 -2.34
C VAL A 225 17.82 7.28 -3.44
N ALA A 226 18.92 6.61 -3.12
CA ALA A 226 19.58 5.70 -4.06
C ALA A 226 18.68 4.50 -4.41
N PRO A 227 18.66 4.01 -5.68
CA PRO A 227 17.82 2.88 -6.09
C PRO A 227 18.04 1.62 -5.23
N GLU A 228 19.27 1.40 -4.79
CA GLU A 228 19.65 0.26 -3.95
C GLU A 228 19.08 0.38 -2.53
N GLU A 229 19.00 1.59 -1.97
CA GLU A 229 18.41 1.85 -0.66
C GLU A 229 16.90 1.65 -0.72
N PHE A 230 16.26 2.17 -1.76
CA PHE A 230 14.84 1.94 -2.02
C PHE A 230 14.52 0.45 -2.10
N THR A 231 15.26 -0.30 -2.95
CA THR A 231 15.06 -1.74 -3.11
C THR A 231 15.27 -2.50 -1.80
N ARG A 232 16.31 -2.14 -1.04
CA ARG A 232 16.59 -2.75 0.27
C ARG A 232 15.45 -2.53 1.25
N MET A 233 14.88 -1.33 1.31
CA MET A 233 13.73 -1.04 2.17
C MET A 233 12.50 -1.85 1.80
N VAL A 234 12.21 -2.01 0.50
CA VAL A 234 11.11 -2.85 0.02
C VAL A 234 11.31 -4.31 0.47
N GLN A 235 12.53 -4.85 0.36
CA GLN A 235 12.83 -6.21 0.80
C GLN A 235 12.74 -6.37 2.32
N ALA A 236 13.26 -5.40 3.08
CA ALA A 236 13.21 -5.42 4.54
C ALA A 236 11.76 -5.45 5.06
N GLN A 237 10.87 -4.66 4.43
CA GLN A 237 9.45 -4.67 4.78
C GLN A 237 8.77 -6.01 4.45
N ALA A 238 9.05 -6.60 3.30
CA ALA A 238 8.54 -7.92 2.96
C ALA A 238 9.01 -9.00 3.96
N GLU A 239 10.29 -8.95 4.33
CA GLU A 239 10.85 -9.88 5.31
C GLU A 239 10.20 -9.72 6.69
N LYS A 240 9.98 -8.50 7.15
CA LYS A 240 9.30 -8.21 8.43
C LYS A 240 7.90 -8.83 8.47
N ILE A 241 7.12 -8.73 7.37
CA ILE A 241 5.79 -9.36 7.30
C ILE A 241 5.90 -10.88 7.33
N ARG A 242 6.88 -11.48 6.67
CA ARG A 242 7.05 -12.94 6.63
C ARG A 242 7.48 -13.55 7.97
N GLN A 243 8.15 -12.78 8.82
CA GLN A 243 8.68 -13.24 10.13
C GLN A 243 7.63 -13.27 11.26
N ARG A 244 6.42 -12.80 11.03
CA ARG A 244 5.33 -12.79 12.03
C ARG A 244 4.80 -14.19 12.36
#